data_b7853f0b3f7f92c2868cd540cabba549
#
_entry.id   b7853f0b3f7f92c2868cd540cabba549
#
_cell.length_a   1.000
_cell.length_b   1.000
_cell.length_c   1.000
_cell.angle_alpha   90.00
_cell.angle_beta   90.00
_cell.angle_gamma   90.00
#
_symmetry.space_group_name_H-M   'P 1'
#
loop_
_entity.id
_entity.type
_entity.pdbx_description
1 polymer ?
#
loop_
_entity_poly.entity_id
_entity_poly.type
_entity_poly.pdbx_seq_one_letter_code
_entity_poly.pdbx_strand_id
1 'polypeptide(L)'
;MSGSFCRLPAALRRWRGARPTTLLARPLSQAGPGGGGAEGGEDVASAAGSKEAVGRLVRAHPVVVFMKGSPAQPQCGFSNAVVQILRLHGVSDYRAYDVLQDPGLRQGIKNYSNWPTIPQVFLNGEFVGGCDILLQMHQSGDLVEELKKLGIRSALLDSDNNHGKK
;
A
#
# COMPACT_ATOMS: atom_id res chain seq x y z
N MET A 1 44.44 -14.86 21.68
CA MET A 1 45.32 -13.76 21.31
C MET A 1 44.88 -13.20 19.96
N SER A 2 44.80 -11.90 19.87
CA SER A 2 44.55 -11.07 18.69
C SER A 2 43.09 -10.90 18.30
N GLY A 3 42.49 -9.90 18.93
CA GLY A 3 41.27 -9.26 18.45
C GLY A 3 41.56 -8.36 17.25
N SER A 4 40.73 -8.43 16.26
CA SER A 4 40.62 -7.41 15.22
C SER A 4 39.24 -6.79 15.26
N PHE A 5 39.19 -5.64 15.89
CA PHE A 5 38.08 -4.70 15.81
C PHE A 5 38.10 -4.04 14.42
N CYS A 6 37.18 -4.36 13.55
CA CYS A 6 36.92 -3.54 12.39
C CYS A 6 35.88 -2.47 12.76
N ARG A 7 36.36 -1.27 12.91
CA ARG A 7 35.60 -0.04 13.07
C ARG A 7 34.94 0.31 11.74
N LEU A 8 33.65 0.50 11.79
CA LEU A 8 32.84 1.15 10.73
C LEU A 8 33.11 2.66 10.75
N PRO A 9 33.39 3.31 9.62
CA PRO A 9 33.38 4.76 9.56
C PRO A 9 31.97 5.27 9.28
N ALA A 10 31.47 6.09 10.18
CA ALA A 10 30.33 6.95 9.99
C ALA A 10 30.68 8.03 8.95
N ALA A 11 30.01 8.01 7.80
CA ALA A 11 30.05 9.11 6.87
C ALA A 11 28.71 9.86 6.91
N LEU A 12 28.66 10.81 7.82
CA LEU A 12 27.72 11.93 7.76
C LEU A 12 28.08 12.80 6.55
N ARG A 13 27.32 12.75 5.50
CA ARG A 13 27.31 13.80 4.51
C ARG A 13 26.12 14.73 4.72
N ARG A 14 26.40 15.81 5.39
CA ARG A 14 25.61 17.03 5.39
C ARG A 14 25.47 17.53 3.95
N TRP A 15 24.28 17.55 3.43
CA TRP A 15 23.94 18.38 2.30
C TRP A 15 23.49 19.74 2.83
N ARG A 16 24.42 20.70 2.75
CA ARG A 16 24.13 22.13 2.88
C ARG A 16 23.69 22.64 1.52
N GLY A 17 22.54 23.20 1.49
CA GLY A 17 22.10 24.45 0.93
C GLY A 17 22.55 24.88 -0.45
N ALA A 18 21.60 25.05 -1.33
CA ALA A 18 21.61 26.16 -2.27
C ALA A 18 20.15 26.58 -2.51
N ARG A 19 19.82 27.73 -1.96
CA ARG A 19 18.68 28.51 -2.42
C ARG A 19 19.16 29.33 -3.62
N PRO A 20 18.44 29.43 -4.70
CA PRO A 20 18.49 30.61 -5.54
C PRO A 20 17.32 31.52 -5.23
N THR A 21 17.68 32.70 -4.91
CA THR A 21 16.94 33.93 -4.79
C THR A 21 16.23 34.31 -6.10
N THR A 22 14.96 34.73 -5.95
CA THR A 22 14.29 35.93 -6.45
C THR A 22 14.57 36.36 -7.88
N LEU A 23 13.52 36.58 -8.63
CA LEU A 23 13.18 37.83 -9.33
C LEU A 23 11.74 37.76 -9.85
N LEU A 24 10.87 38.51 -9.25
CA LEU A 24 10.04 39.59 -9.76
C LEU A 24 9.70 39.55 -11.26
N ALA A 25 8.42 39.32 -11.53
CA ALA A 25 7.68 40.13 -12.49
C ALA A 25 6.17 39.94 -12.30
N ARG A 26 5.50 40.93 -11.75
CA ARG A 26 4.09 41.19 -12.01
C ARG A 26 3.97 41.84 -13.38
N PRO A 27 2.87 41.63 -14.11
CA PRO A 27 2.00 42.76 -14.31
C PRO A 27 0.51 42.46 -14.07
N LEU A 28 -0.09 43.50 -13.63
CA LEU A 28 -1.45 43.90 -13.46
C LEU A 28 -2.36 43.72 -14.69
N SER A 29 -3.67 43.69 -14.32
CA SER A 29 -4.86 44.12 -15.10
C SER A 29 -5.54 43.00 -15.86
N GLN A 30 -6.83 42.81 -15.82
CA GLN A 30 -7.94 43.71 -15.59
C GLN A 30 -9.19 42.90 -15.18
N ALA A 31 -10.06 43.57 -14.49
CA ALA A 31 -11.38 43.15 -14.10
C ALA A 31 -12.34 43.00 -15.29
N GLY A 32 -13.26 42.07 -15.18
CA GLY A 32 -14.52 42.05 -15.90
C GLY A 32 -15.53 41.19 -15.13
N PRO A 33 -16.70 41.73 -14.79
CA PRO A 33 -17.71 41.01 -14.04
C PRO A 33 -18.70 40.32 -14.96
N GLY A 34 -19.12 39.14 -14.56
CA GLY A 34 -20.21 38.43 -15.22
C GLY A 34 -20.35 37.05 -14.61
N GLY A 35 -21.16 36.91 -13.71
CA GLY A 35 -22.46 36.38 -13.47
C GLY A 35 -22.65 34.99 -14.00
N GLY A 36 -23.14 34.11 -13.13
CA GLY A 36 -23.71 32.87 -13.53
C GLY A 36 -23.25 31.73 -12.64
N GLY A 37 -24.06 31.43 -11.63
CA GLY A 37 -23.97 30.27 -10.81
C GLY A 37 -24.01 28.99 -11.64
N ALA A 38 -23.22 28.05 -11.23
CA ALA A 38 -23.46 26.63 -11.45
C ALA A 38 -23.01 25.93 -10.18
N GLU A 39 -23.98 25.74 -9.36
CA GLU A 39 -23.93 24.91 -8.19
C GLU A 39 -23.61 23.47 -8.59
N GLY A 40 -22.75 22.84 -7.77
CA GLY A 40 -22.96 21.46 -7.39
C GLY A 40 -22.71 20.42 -8.46
N GLY A 41 -21.47 20.27 -8.86
CA GLY A 41 -20.92 18.96 -9.13
C GLY A 41 -20.11 18.54 -7.92
N GLU A 42 -20.76 18.22 -6.82
CA GLU A 42 -20.10 17.51 -5.74
C GLU A 42 -19.68 16.15 -6.31
N ASP A 43 -18.39 16.04 -6.56
CA ASP A 43 -17.74 14.85 -7.04
C ASP A 43 -17.99 13.69 -6.07
N VAL A 44 -19.00 12.90 -6.38
CA VAL A 44 -19.25 11.60 -5.71
C VAL A 44 -18.04 10.69 -5.82
N ALA A 45 -17.17 10.92 -6.80
CA ALA A 45 -15.85 10.28 -6.91
C ALA A 45 -14.90 10.66 -5.76
N SER A 46 -15.06 11.81 -5.13
CA SER A 46 -14.27 12.27 -3.99
C SER A 46 -14.60 11.52 -2.69
N ALA A 47 -15.84 11.02 -2.56
CA ALA A 47 -16.26 10.35 -1.33
C ALA A 47 -15.60 8.98 -1.13
N ALA A 48 -15.39 8.21 -2.19
CA ALA A 48 -14.78 6.89 -2.11
C ALA A 48 -13.29 6.93 -1.76
N GLY A 49 -12.60 8.01 -2.14
CA GLY A 49 -11.18 8.22 -1.86
C GLY A 49 -10.92 8.99 -0.56
N SER A 50 -11.95 9.38 0.19
CA SER A 50 -11.75 10.08 1.45
C SER A 50 -11.05 9.19 2.49
N LYS A 51 -10.28 9.80 3.37
CA LYS A 51 -9.54 9.08 4.42
C LYS A 51 -10.46 8.22 5.30
N GLU A 52 -11.65 8.73 5.58
CA GLU A 52 -12.67 8.04 6.37
C GLU A 52 -13.27 6.85 5.62
N ALA A 53 -13.54 7.02 4.32
CA ALA A 53 -14.07 5.93 3.49
C ALA A 53 -13.05 4.82 3.34
N VAL A 54 -11.79 5.15 3.00
CA VAL A 54 -10.69 4.18 2.93
C VAL A 54 -10.49 3.49 4.28
N GLY A 55 -10.50 4.25 5.39
CA GLY A 55 -10.37 3.71 6.74
C GLY A 55 -11.47 2.70 7.10
N ARG A 56 -12.68 2.89 6.61
CA ARG A 56 -13.77 1.91 6.77
C ARG A 56 -13.51 0.63 5.95
N LEU A 57 -13.06 0.79 4.71
CA LEU A 57 -12.77 -0.35 3.83
C LEU A 57 -11.66 -1.24 4.39
N VAL A 58 -10.57 -0.66 4.90
CA VAL A 58 -9.43 -1.42 5.42
C VAL A 58 -9.75 -2.14 6.75
N ARG A 59 -10.76 -1.68 7.48
CA ARG A 59 -11.21 -2.31 8.74
C ARG A 59 -12.39 -3.27 8.56
N ALA A 60 -12.98 -3.30 7.38
CA ALA A 60 -14.15 -4.14 7.12
C ALA A 60 -13.83 -5.64 7.13
N HIS A 61 -12.59 -6.01 6.83
CA HIS A 61 -12.14 -7.38 6.78
C HIS A 61 -10.74 -7.53 7.38
N PRO A 62 -10.39 -8.70 7.92
CA PRO A 62 -9.07 -8.95 8.52
C PRO A 62 -7.95 -8.88 7.49
N VAL A 63 -8.21 -9.22 6.24
CA VAL A 63 -7.25 -9.10 5.14
C VAL A 63 -7.87 -8.31 4.00
N VAL A 64 -7.26 -7.19 3.64
CA VAL A 64 -7.73 -6.31 2.56
C VAL A 64 -6.59 -6.04 1.59
N VAL A 65 -6.88 -6.16 0.30
CA VAL A 65 -5.92 -5.94 -0.78
C VAL A 65 -6.48 -4.92 -1.75
N PHE A 66 -5.74 -3.85 -1.97
CA PHE A 66 -6.00 -2.92 -3.08
C PHE A 66 -5.10 -3.28 -4.23
N MET A 67 -5.67 -3.66 -5.36
CA MET A 67 -4.95 -4.22 -6.49
C MET A 67 -5.44 -3.65 -7.82
N LYS A 68 -4.70 -3.90 -8.87
CA LYS A 68 -5.11 -3.62 -10.24
C LYS A 68 -5.75 -4.87 -10.84
N GLY A 69 -7.04 -4.77 -11.13
CA GLY A 69 -7.89 -5.88 -11.55
C GLY A 69 -8.49 -6.65 -10.38
N SER A 70 -8.90 -7.87 -10.62
CA SER A 70 -9.51 -8.76 -9.63
C SER A 70 -8.57 -9.92 -9.28
N PRO A 71 -8.83 -10.64 -8.17
CA PRO A 71 -8.08 -11.86 -7.84
C PRO A 71 -8.17 -12.97 -8.90
N ALA A 72 -9.26 -12.99 -9.67
CA ALA A 72 -9.45 -13.93 -10.77
C ALA A 72 -8.71 -13.47 -12.04
N GLN A 73 -8.64 -12.16 -12.25
CA GLN A 73 -7.99 -11.52 -13.41
C GLN A 73 -7.12 -10.34 -12.96
N PRO A 74 -5.94 -10.56 -12.38
CA PRO A 74 -5.01 -9.50 -12.05
C PRO A 74 -4.50 -8.83 -13.33
N GLN A 75 -4.53 -7.51 -13.38
CA GLN A 75 -4.08 -6.74 -14.54
C GLN A 75 -2.64 -6.20 -14.40
N CYS A 76 -1.93 -6.65 -13.40
CA CYS A 76 -0.54 -6.28 -13.13
C CYS A 76 0.20 -7.47 -12.53
N GLY A 77 1.45 -7.69 -12.96
CA GLY A 77 2.29 -8.75 -12.44
C GLY A 77 2.49 -8.68 -10.92
N PHE A 78 2.65 -7.50 -10.37
CA PHE A 78 2.76 -7.30 -8.92
C PHE A 78 1.47 -7.64 -8.18
N SER A 79 0.30 -7.29 -8.73
CA SER A 79 -0.99 -7.68 -8.16
C SER A 79 -1.19 -9.19 -8.22
N ASN A 80 -0.77 -9.84 -9.33
CA ASN A 80 -0.78 -11.28 -9.45
C ASN A 80 0.11 -11.96 -8.39
N ALA A 81 1.32 -11.44 -8.17
CA ALA A 81 2.23 -11.97 -7.17
C ALA A 81 1.60 -11.95 -5.76
N VAL A 82 0.95 -10.86 -5.37
CA VAL A 82 0.23 -10.76 -4.08
C VAL A 82 -0.85 -11.83 -3.99
N VAL A 83 -1.67 -12.01 -5.03
CA VAL A 83 -2.71 -13.04 -5.07
C VAL A 83 -2.13 -14.44 -4.93
N GLN A 84 -1.01 -14.73 -5.61
CA GLN A 84 -0.35 -16.03 -5.52
C GLN A 84 0.21 -16.29 -4.12
N ILE A 85 0.84 -15.29 -3.49
CA ILE A 85 1.35 -15.41 -2.11
C ILE A 85 0.20 -15.73 -1.15
N LEU A 86 -0.91 -14.99 -1.23
CA LEU A 86 -2.08 -15.26 -0.37
C LEU A 86 -2.66 -16.67 -0.60
N ARG A 87 -2.70 -17.14 -1.85
CA ARG A 87 -3.13 -18.50 -2.19
C ARG A 87 -2.19 -19.55 -1.60
N LEU A 88 -0.88 -19.36 -1.67
CA LEU A 88 0.12 -20.27 -1.09
C LEU A 88 -0.05 -20.41 0.42
N HIS A 89 -0.43 -19.32 1.09
CA HIS A 89 -0.74 -19.33 2.52
C HIS A 89 -2.14 -19.87 2.84
N GLY A 90 -2.93 -20.25 1.83
CA GLY A 90 -4.30 -20.73 2.03
C GLY A 90 -5.29 -19.65 2.47
N VAL A 91 -4.94 -18.38 2.29
CA VAL A 91 -5.83 -17.26 2.59
C VAL A 91 -6.84 -17.13 1.46
N SER A 92 -8.04 -17.66 1.67
CA SER A 92 -9.15 -17.56 0.71
C SER A 92 -10.13 -16.45 1.06
N ASP A 93 -10.23 -16.11 2.33
CA ASP A 93 -11.13 -15.09 2.85
C ASP A 93 -10.40 -13.74 3.01
N TYR A 94 -10.30 -13.03 1.91
CA TYR A 94 -9.79 -11.66 1.89
C TYR A 94 -10.63 -10.80 0.96
N ARG A 95 -10.67 -9.51 1.25
CA ARG A 95 -11.38 -8.54 0.39
C ARG A 95 -10.41 -7.87 -0.56
N ALA A 96 -10.66 -7.99 -1.85
CA ALA A 96 -9.92 -7.31 -2.88
C ALA A 96 -10.73 -6.14 -3.47
N TYR A 97 -10.09 -5.01 -3.65
CA TYR A 97 -10.64 -3.82 -4.30
C TYR A 97 -9.84 -3.48 -5.55
N ASP A 98 -10.54 -3.37 -6.68
CA ASP A 98 -9.94 -2.98 -7.95
C ASP A 98 -9.86 -1.45 -8.04
N VAL A 99 -8.66 -0.94 -7.92
CA VAL A 99 -8.40 0.51 -7.99
C VAL A 99 -8.39 1.07 -9.40
N LEU A 100 -8.53 0.24 -10.42
CA LEU A 100 -8.64 0.70 -11.81
C LEU A 100 -10.06 1.20 -12.13
N GLN A 101 -11.04 0.68 -11.41
CA GLN A 101 -12.44 1.07 -11.60
C GLN A 101 -12.80 2.36 -10.87
N ASP A 102 -12.02 2.72 -9.85
CA ASP A 102 -12.24 3.93 -9.04
C ASP A 102 -10.96 4.73 -8.87
N PRO A 103 -10.76 5.77 -9.70
CA PRO A 103 -9.61 6.67 -9.60
C PRO A 103 -9.53 7.41 -8.26
N GLY A 104 -10.69 7.74 -7.66
CA GLY A 104 -10.76 8.36 -6.35
C GLY A 104 -10.23 7.44 -5.27
N LEU A 105 -10.66 6.19 -5.25
CA LEU A 105 -10.14 5.17 -4.34
C LEU A 105 -8.64 4.94 -4.56
N ARG A 106 -8.19 4.89 -5.81
CA ARG A 106 -6.77 4.72 -6.16
C ARG A 106 -5.89 5.83 -5.56
N GLN A 107 -6.32 7.06 -5.65
CA GLN A 107 -5.60 8.19 -5.06
C GLN A 107 -5.75 8.21 -3.53
N GLY A 108 -6.94 7.95 -3.04
CA GLY A 108 -7.26 7.92 -1.62
C GLY A 108 -6.42 6.89 -0.85
N ILE A 109 -6.26 5.68 -1.38
CA ILE A 109 -5.47 4.65 -0.71
C ILE A 109 -3.98 4.99 -0.63
N LYS A 110 -3.43 5.64 -1.65
CA LYS A 110 -2.04 6.11 -1.64
C LYS A 110 -1.82 7.19 -0.59
N ASN A 111 -2.78 8.11 -0.46
CA ASN A 111 -2.73 9.18 0.54
C ASN A 111 -2.94 8.63 1.96
N TYR A 112 -3.81 7.63 2.10
CA TYR A 112 -4.11 6.98 3.37
C TYR A 112 -2.90 6.25 3.97
N SER A 113 -2.24 5.45 3.14
CA SER A 113 -1.07 4.65 3.54
C SER A 113 0.25 5.43 3.46
N ASN A 114 0.24 6.61 2.82
CA ASN A 114 1.45 7.34 2.43
C ASN A 114 2.41 6.47 1.59
N TRP A 115 1.84 5.60 0.75
CA TRP A 115 2.57 4.66 -0.09
C TRP A 115 2.19 4.85 -1.55
N PRO A 116 3.16 5.11 -2.45
CA PRO A 116 2.87 5.59 -3.82
C PRO A 116 2.44 4.50 -4.80
N THR A 117 2.64 3.25 -4.47
CA THR A 117 2.46 2.13 -5.41
C THR A 117 1.27 1.24 -5.06
N ILE A 118 0.74 0.56 -6.07
CA ILE A 118 -0.28 -0.48 -5.99
C ILE A 118 0.36 -1.78 -6.53
N PRO A 119 0.16 -2.92 -5.92
CA PRO A 119 -0.82 -3.27 -4.88
C PRO A 119 -0.43 -2.84 -3.47
N GLN A 120 -1.43 -2.75 -2.59
CA GLN A 120 -1.27 -2.51 -1.16
C GLN A 120 -2.06 -3.53 -0.36
N VAL A 121 -1.44 -4.05 0.71
CA VAL A 121 -2.04 -5.06 1.59
C VAL A 121 -2.19 -4.49 2.99
N PHE A 122 -3.36 -4.73 3.57
CA PHE A 122 -3.71 -4.36 4.93
C PHE A 122 -4.10 -5.61 5.71
N LEU A 123 -3.58 -5.74 6.91
CA LEU A 123 -3.92 -6.79 7.87
C LEU A 123 -4.53 -6.14 9.11
N ASN A 124 -5.75 -6.54 9.44
CA ASN A 124 -6.49 -6.00 10.59
C ASN A 124 -6.59 -4.46 10.62
N GLY A 125 -6.68 -3.84 9.44
CA GLY A 125 -6.72 -2.38 9.30
C GLY A 125 -5.37 -1.69 9.33
N GLU A 126 -4.28 -2.42 9.52
CA GLU A 126 -2.91 -1.90 9.49
C GLU A 126 -2.26 -2.10 8.13
N PHE A 127 -1.53 -1.10 7.68
CA PHE A 127 -0.78 -1.17 6.43
C PHE A 127 0.45 -2.06 6.58
N VAL A 128 0.51 -3.12 5.80
CA VAL A 128 1.65 -4.04 5.78
C VAL A 128 2.69 -3.62 4.75
N GLY A 129 2.24 -3.38 3.52
CA GLY A 129 3.14 -2.99 2.44
C GLY A 129 2.60 -3.30 1.07
N GLY A 130 3.48 -3.15 0.08
CA GLY A 130 3.25 -3.54 -1.30
C GLY A 130 3.66 -4.99 -1.57
N CYS A 131 3.76 -5.32 -2.87
CA CYS A 131 4.18 -6.64 -3.32
C CYS A 131 5.55 -7.04 -2.76
N ASP A 132 6.52 -6.14 -2.79
CA ASP A 132 7.90 -6.41 -2.37
C ASP A 132 7.99 -6.77 -0.89
N ILE A 133 7.29 -6.01 -0.05
CA ILE A 133 7.25 -6.26 1.40
C ILE A 133 6.55 -7.59 1.69
N LEU A 134 5.43 -7.85 1.02
CA LEU A 134 4.71 -9.12 1.21
C LEU A 134 5.54 -10.32 0.77
N LEU A 135 6.28 -10.19 -0.33
CA LEU A 135 7.20 -11.24 -0.80
C LEU A 135 8.34 -11.48 0.20
N GLN A 136 8.90 -10.42 0.76
CA GLN A 136 9.93 -10.50 1.78
C GLN A 136 9.41 -11.19 3.04
N MET A 137 8.23 -10.82 3.53
CA MET A 137 7.58 -11.45 4.67
C MET A 137 7.24 -12.93 4.41
N HIS A 138 6.88 -13.28 3.17
CA HIS A 138 6.68 -14.67 2.78
C HIS A 138 7.99 -15.47 2.87
N GLN A 139 9.11 -14.91 2.41
CA GLN A 139 10.42 -15.57 2.43
C GLN A 139 11.00 -15.69 3.85
N SER A 140 10.78 -14.71 4.70
CA SER A 140 11.23 -14.73 6.10
C SER A 140 10.34 -15.58 7.03
N GLY A 141 9.11 -15.86 6.61
CA GLY A 141 8.11 -16.54 7.45
C GLY A 141 7.26 -15.62 8.31
N ASP A 142 7.57 -14.33 8.36
CA ASP A 142 6.84 -13.34 9.17
C ASP A 142 5.36 -13.24 8.79
N LEU A 143 5.05 -13.46 7.50
CA LEU A 143 3.67 -13.44 7.01
C LEU A 143 2.82 -14.54 7.68
N VAL A 144 3.40 -15.70 7.97
CA VAL A 144 2.72 -16.80 8.68
C VAL A 144 2.34 -16.38 10.10
N GLU A 145 3.24 -15.68 10.79
CA GLU A 145 2.99 -15.18 12.14
C GLU A 145 1.92 -14.09 12.17
N GLU A 146 1.96 -13.16 11.22
CA GLU A 146 0.94 -12.12 11.10
C GLU A 146 -0.46 -12.72 10.79
N LEU A 147 -0.54 -13.67 9.87
CA LEU A 147 -1.80 -14.38 9.59
C LEU A 147 -2.30 -15.16 10.81
N LYS A 148 -1.41 -15.78 11.57
CA LYS A 148 -1.76 -16.50 12.81
C LYS A 148 -2.35 -15.57 13.87
N LYS A 149 -1.84 -14.36 14.01
CA LYS A 149 -2.42 -13.33 14.90
C LYS A 149 -3.86 -12.97 14.53
N LEU A 150 -4.21 -13.06 13.26
CA LEU A 150 -5.56 -12.85 12.74
C LEU A 150 -6.46 -14.10 12.86
N GLY A 151 -5.95 -15.18 13.41
CA GLY A 151 -6.65 -16.46 13.48
C GLY A 151 -6.70 -17.24 12.16
N ILE A 152 -5.94 -16.80 11.16
CA ILE A 152 -5.85 -17.45 9.85
C ILE A 152 -4.67 -18.42 9.87
N ARG A 153 -4.96 -19.72 9.73
CA ARG A 153 -3.90 -20.73 9.63
C ARG A 153 -3.30 -20.71 8.24
N SER A 154 -1.99 -20.54 8.17
CA SER A 154 -1.27 -20.67 6.90
C SER A 154 -1.18 -22.14 6.50
N ALA A 155 -1.51 -22.44 5.23
CA ALA A 155 -1.40 -23.78 4.67
C ALA A 155 0.06 -24.29 4.62
N LEU A 156 1.04 -23.38 4.70
CA LEU A 156 2.45 -23.74 4.75
C LEU A 156 2.85 -24.41 6.06
N LEU A 157 2.16 -24.12 7.17
CA LEU A 157 2.39 -24.81 8.43
C LEU A 157 1.96 -26.26 8.42
N ASP A 158 0.97 -26.62 7.58
CA ASP A 158 0.47 -27.97 7.47
C ASP A 158 1.37 -28.88 6.59
N SER A 159 2.14 -28.25 5.68
CA SER A 159 3.10 -28.97 4.84
C SER A 159 4.37 -29.39 5.60
N ASP A 160 4.81 -28.60 6.58
CA ASP A 160 6.00 -28.93 7.37
C ASP A 160 5.76 -30.09 8.37
N ASN A 161 4.52 -30.27 8.80
CA ASN A 161 4.16 -31.38 9.70
C ASN A 161 4.07 -32.76 8.99
N ASN A 162 4.05 -32.79 7.66
CA ASN A 162 3.92 -34.05 6.91
C ASN A 162 5.27 -34.67 6.52
N HIS A 163 6.40 -34.00 6.74
CA HIS A 163 7.75 -34.53 6.48
C HIS A 163 8.40 -35.24 7.67
N GLY A 164 7.73 -35.28 8.82
CA GLY A 164 8.27 -35.86 10.06
C GLY A 164 7.83 -37.29 10.39
N LYS A 165 7.15 -38.01 9.49
CA LYS A 165 6.76 -39.40 9.71
C LYS A 165 7.23 -40.32 8.57
N LYS A 166 8.48 -40.65 8.65
CA LYS A 166 9.01 -41.87 8.04
C LYS A 166 9.92 -42.59 9.02
#